data_1f908c08f6ca5188209d7c8753ccd64e
#
_entry.id   1f908c08f6ca5188209d7c8753ccd64e
#
_cell.length_a   1.000
_cell.length_b   1.000
_cell.length_c   1.000
_cell.angle_alpha   90.00
_cell.angle_beta   90.00
_cell.angle_gamma   90.00
#
_symmetry.space_group_name_H-M   'P 1'
#
loop_
_entity.id
_entity.type
_entity.pdbx_description
1 polymer ?
#
loop_
_entity_poly.entity_id
_entity_poly.type
_entity_poly.pdbx_seq_one_letter_code
_entity_poly.pdbx_strand_id
1 'polypeptide(L)'
;MMKQITHRQRQHKVVGALWIGAMVWSLLVGGGEALAQSTSTFSQDFRLWTPVFLTVKLPSSFLAYMEVNPRFADLDDAGHIDQLLLRPALGYQLTENLSIWQGYAWVGNFNQRHTPPQSPFFEENRIYQQVNYARKFESFKILSRTRLEERWIEHADGTAVRFRTMLRGMYPLPMAPEWAVVAYDEIFVNLNTVGVPQGKGPAAGFDQNRAFVGLNRTFSKYVNMDIGYQNQLLNSRSIPNLANQMNHVILLQLFINL
;
A
#
# COMPACT_ATOMS: atom_id res chain seq x y z
N MET A 1 6.35 -30.59 -37.12
CA MET A 1 5.88 -29.25 -36.75
C MET A 1 5.30 -29.18 -35.31
N MET A 2 5.04 -30.26 -34.64
CA MET A 2 4.39 -30.33 -33.30
C MET A 2 5.34 -30.21 -32.08
N LYS A 3 6.65 -30.37 -32.25
CA LYS A 3 7.63 -30.33 -31.13
C LYS A 3 8.14 -28.92 -30.76
N GLN A 4 7.99 -27.92 -31.61
CA GLN A 4 8.46 -26.57 -31.29
C GLN A 4 7.48 -25.74 -30.45
N ILE A 5 6.18 -26.06 -30.47
CA ILE A 5 5.14 -25.31 -29.74
C ILE A 5 5.23 -25.57 -28.22
N THR A 6 5.58 -26.78 -27.82
CA THR A 6 5.70 -27.16 -26.40
C THR A 6 6.91 -26.54 -25.70
N HIS A 7 8.00 -26.23 -26.45
CA HIS A 7 9.20 -25.62 -25.85
C HIS A 7 9.03 -24.13 -25.54
N ARG A 8 8.27 -23.42 -26.39
CA ARG A 8 8.00 -21.99 -26.20
C ARG A 8 7.06 -21.71 -25.02
N GLN A 9 6.06 -22.57 -24.81
CA GLN A 9 5.17 -22.46 -23.66
C GLN A 9 5.86 -22.75 -22.31
N ARG A 10 6.87 -23.64 -22.30
CA ARG A 10 7.65 -23.89 -21.07
C ARG A 10 8.55 -22.72 -20.68
N GLN A 11 9.15 -22.03 -21.67
CA GLN A 11 10.04 -20.90 -21.38
C GLN A 11 9.28 -19.69 -20.78
N HIS A 12 8.04 -19.41 -21.22
CA HIS A 12 7.26 -18.31 -20.64
C HIS A 12 6.81 -18.56 -19.21
N LYS A 13 6.55 -19.83 -18.84
CA LYS A 13 6.22 -20.20 -17.45
C LYS A 13 7.39 -20.07 -16.49
N VAL A 14 8.60 -20.38 -16.96
CA VAL A 14 9.84 -20.30 -16.15
C VAL A 14 10.26 -18.83 -15.97
N VAL A 15 10.10 -17.99 -16.99
CA VAL A 15 10.45 -16.57 -16.91
C VAL A 15 9.53 -15.82 -15.92
N GLY A 16 8.20 -16.10 -15.93
CA GLY A 16 7.28 -15.49 -14.96
C GLY A 16 7.59 -15.86 -13.51
N ALA A 17 7.94 -17.12 -13.23
CA ALA A 17 8.32 -17.57 -11.90
C ALA A 17 9.66 -16.97 -11.41
N LEU A 18 10.61 -16.75 -12.33
CA LEU A 18 11.89 -16.13 -12.03
C LEU A 18 11.75 -14.63 -11.66
N TRP A 19 10.83 -13.89 -12.29
CA TRP A 19 10.59 -12.48 -11.97
C TRP A 19 9.92 -12.29 -10.61
N ILE A 20 8.96 -13.15 -10.24
CA ILE A 20 8.33 -13.12 -8.91
C ILE A 20 9.35 -13.54 -7.85
N GLY A 21 10.18 -14.54 -8.13
CA GLY A 21 11.29 -14.97 -7.27
C GLY A 21 12.32 -13.84 -7.07
N ALA A 22 12.69 -13.13 -8.11
CA ALA A 22 13.62 -11.99 -8.04
C ALA A 22 13.03 -10.80 -7.26
N MET A 23 11.73 -10.55 -7.40
CA MET A 23 11.04 -9.49 -6.64
C MET A 23 10.94 -9.83 -5.14
N VAL A 24 10.65 -11.08 -4.81
CA VAL A 24 10.66 -11.58 -3.42
C VAL A 24 12.09 -11.62 -2.86
N TRP A 25 13.08 -11.95 -3.68
CA TRP A 25 14.49 -12.03 -3.25
C TRP A 25 15.10 -10.65 -3.02
N SER A 26 14.76 -9.64 -3.82
CA SER A 26 15.18 -8.26 -3.56
C SER A 26 14.57 -7.70 -2.27
N LEU A 27 13.36 -8.12 -1.91
CA LEU A 27 12.71 -7.78 -0.64
C LEU A 27 13.38 -8.46 0.57
N LEU A 28 13.93 -9.68 0.39
CA LEU A 28 14.58 -10.43 1.46
C LEU A 28 16.07 -10.11 1.58
N VAL A 29 16.77 -9.86 0.48
CA VAL A 29 18.23 -9.66 0.48
C VAL A 29 18.59 -8.17 0.62
N GLY A 30 17.80 -7.25 0.05
CA GLY A 30 18.01 -5.80 0.22
C GLY A 30 17.80 -5.29 1.65
N GLY A 31 17.08 -6.05 2.48
CA GLY A 31 16.89 -5.75 3.91
C GLY A 31 18.03 -6.23 4.83
N GLY A 32 18.79 -7.21 4.42
CA GLY A 32 19.77 -7.85 5.28
C GLY A 32 21.13 -7.14 5.40
N GLU A 33 21.64 -6.59 4.33
CA GLU A 33 22.97 -5.98 4.34
C GLU A 33 22.99 -4.49 4.75
N ALA A 34 21.89 -3.77 4.53
CA ALA A 34 21.75 -2.40 5.04
C ALA A 34 21.54 -2.32 6.57
N LEU A 35 21.23 -3.44 7.22
CA LEU A 35 21.00 -3.50 8.67
C LEU A 35 22.25 -3.76 9.48
N ALA A 36 23.38 -4.09 8.86
CA ALA A 36 24.58 -4.56 9.58
C ALA A 36 25.55 -3.43 10.04
N GLN A 37 25.29 -2.14 9.70
CA GLN A 37 26.25 -1.08 9.99
C GLN A 37 25.70 0.23 10.60
N SER A 38 24.45 0.24 11.09
CA SER A 38 23.94 1.38 11.86
C SER A 38 23.32 0.89 13.16
N THR A 39 23.87 1.32 14.29
CA THR A 39 23.25 1.22 15.62
C THR A 39 21.98 2.09 15.74
N SER A 40 21.25 2.32 14.66
CA SER A 40 19.94 2.92 14.70
C SER A 40 18.96 1.90 15.28
N THR A 41 18.58 2.10 16.52
CA THR A 41 17.48 1.37 17.17
C THR A 41 16.21 1.59 16.37
N PHE A 42 15.74 0.55 15.67
CA PHE A 42 14.41 0.58 15.07
C PHE A 42 13.38 0.40 16.18
N SER A 43 12.43 1.34 16.28
CA SER A 43 11.20 1.07 17.02
C SER A 43 10.35 0.10 16.19
N GLN A 44 9.87 -0.96 16.80
CA GLN A 44 9.00 -1.96 16.15
C GLN A 44 7.60 -1.88 16.73
N ASP A 45 6.58 -2.14 15.90
CA ASP A 45 5.19 -2.15 16.32
C ASP A 45 4.40 -3.20 15.52
N PHE A 46 3.51 -3.93 16.20
CA PHE A 46 2.63 -4.92 15.60
C PHE A 46 1.24 -4.34 15.38
N ARG A 47 0.76 -4.43 14.13
CA ARG A 47 -0.45 -3.75 13.65
C ARG A 47 -1.38 -4.70 12.91
N LEU A 48 -2.66 -4.37 12.92
CA LEU A 48 -3.68 -5.00 12.08
C LEU A 48 -4.36 -3.93 11.23
N TRP A 49 -4.36 -4.11 9.91
CA TRP A 49 -5.11 -3.25 8.99
C TRP A 49 -6.16 -4.07 8.25
N THR A 50 -7.40 -3.56 8.22
CA THR A 50 -8.53 -4.27 7.63
C THR A 50 -9.28 -3.41 6.60
N PRO A 51 -8.62 -2.94 5.53
CA PRO A 51 -9.26 -2.12 4.53
C PRO A 51 -10.33 -2.87 3.72
N VAL A 52 -11.43 -2.18 3.50
CA VAL A 52 -12.48 -2.58 2.56
C VAL A 52 -12.47 -1.59 1.39
N PHE A 53 -12.41 -2.14 0.19
CA PHE A 53 -12.40 -1.41 -1.07
C PHE A 53 -13.64 -1.73 -1.89
N LEU A 54 -14.42 -0.73 -2.23
CA LEU A 54 -15.55 -0.84 -3.14
C LEU A 54 -15.21 -0.11 -4.43
N THR A 55 -15.34 -0.78 -5.57
CA THR A 55 -15.26 -0.18 -6.90
C THR A 55 -16.53 -0.49 -7.66
N VAL A 56 -17.16 0.53 -8.21
CA VAL A 56 -18.39 0.41 -9.00
C VAL A 56 -18.14 0.95 -10.39
N LYS A 57 -18.49 0.15 -11.41
CA LYS A 57 -18.49 0.61 -12.81
C LYS A 57 -19.75 1.40 -13.07
N LEU A 58 -19.58 2.61 -13.58
CA LEU A 58 -20.64 3.52 -13.96
C LEU A 58 -20.76 3.58 -15.50
N PRO A 59 -21.87 4.11 -16.04
CA PRO A 59 -21.99 4.35 -17.48
C PRO A 59 -20.84 5.21 -18.03
N SER A 60 -20.59 5.13 -19.34
CA SER A 60 -19.62 5.98 -20.06
C SER A 60 -18.19 5.90 -19.55
N SER A 61 -17.74 4.70 -19.15
CA SER A 61 -16.37 4.43 -18.64
C SER A 61 -16.01 5.10 -17.31
N PHE A 62 -16.97 5.70 -16.61
CA PHE A 62 -16.74 6.22 -15.27
C PHE A 62 -16.67 5.11 -14.23
N LEU A 63 -15.95 5.38 -13.16
CA LEU A 63 -15.75 4.47 -12.03
C LEU A 63 -15.98 5.25 -10.74
N ALA A 64 -16.66 4.65 -9.77
CA ALA A 64 -16.73 5.17 -8.42
C ALA A 64 -15.93 4.24 -7.49
N TYR A 65 -15.31 4.82 -6.49
CA TYR A 65 -14.50 4.10 -5.51
C TYR A 65 -14.73 4.61 -4.11
N MET A 66 -14.72 3.69 -3.15
CA MET A 66 -14.72 4.00 -1.72
C MET A 66 -13.78 3.04 -0.99
N GLU A 67 -12.95 3.60 -0.13
CA GLU A 67 -12.13 2.84 0.82
C GLU A 67 -12.50 3.23 2.24
N VAL A 68 -12.73 2.21 3.08
CA VAL A 68 -12.80 2.33 4.54
C VAL A 68 -11.66 1.49 5.10
N ASN A 69 -10.74 2.10 5.83
CA ASN A 69 -9.51 1.44 6.25
C ASN A 69 -9.22 1.72 7.74
N PRO A 70 -9.81 0.96 8.65
CA PRO A 70 -9.44 0.99 10.05
C PRO A 70 -8.06 0.32 10.24
N ARG A 71 -7.26 0.92 11.10
CA ARG A 71 -5.91 0.46 11.45
C ARG A 71 -5.78 0.40 12.94
N PHE A 72 -5.30 -0.73 13.41
CA PHE A 72 -5.07 -0.99 14.80
C PHE A 72 -3.56 -1.10 15.04
N ALA A 73 -3.09 -0.52 16.14
CA ALA A 73 -1.71 -0.59 16.60
C ALA A 73 -1.63 -1.34 17.91
N ASP A 74 -0.41 -1.63 18.36
CA ASP A 74 -0.12 -2.19 19.69
C ASP A 74 -0.84 -3.50 19.97
N LEU A 75 -0.87 -4.40 18.99
CA LEU A 75 -1.55 -5.69 19.14
C LEU A 75 -0.93 -6.58 20.22
N ASP A 76 0.31 -6.30 20.61
CA ASP A 76 1.03 -6.95 21.72
C ASP A 76 0.68 -6.36 23.09
N ASP A 77 0.02 -5.19 23.14
CA ASP A 77 -0.40 -4.51 24.37
C ASP A 77 -1.84 -3.95 24.24
N ALA A 78 -2.83 -4.82 24.36
CA ALA A 78 -4.27 -4.54 24.38
C ALA A 78 -4.89 -3.99 23.08
N GLY A 79 -4.13 -3.65 22.07
CA GLY A 79 -4.56 -3.19 20.75
C GLY A 79 -5.58 -2.04 20.76
N HIS A 80 -5.35 -1.02 20.00
CA HIS A 80 -6.30 0.09 19.89
C HIS A 80 -6.41 0.60 18.45
N ILE A 81 -7.50 1.32 18.15
CA ILE A 81 -7.61 2.00 16.85
C ILE A 81 -6.61 3.16 16.82
N ASP A 82 -5.67 3.10 15.86
CA ASP A 82 -4.62 4.08 15.66
C ASP A 82 -5.01 5.10 14.57
N GLN A 83 -5.66 4.59 13.51
CA GLN A 83 -6.01 5.42 12.38
C GLN A 83 -7.26 4.90 11.66
N LEU A 84 -8.12 5.81 11.22
CA LEU A 84 -9.22 5.51 10.30
C LEU A 84 -9.08 6.35 9.04
N LEU A 85 -9.07 5.69 7.88
CA LEU A 85 -9.07 6.36 6.58
C LEU A 85 -10.39 6.12 5.87
N LEU A 86 -10.97 7.22 5.36
CA LEU A 86 -12.10 7.20 4.45
C LEU A 86 -11.66 7.84 3.12
N ARG A 87 -11.82 7.13 2.00
CA ARG A 87 -11.26 7.58 0.72
C ARG A 87 -12.21 7.35 -0.46
N PRO A 88 -13.12 8.29 -0.74
CA PRO A 88 -13.88 8.31 -1.97
C PRO A 88 -13.03 8.76 -3.16
N ALA A 89 -13.36 8.26 -4.38
CA ALA A 89 -12.80 8.75 -5.63
C ALA A 89 -13.75 8.53 -6.80
N LEU A 90 -13.55 9.35 -7.83
CA LEU A 90 -14.12 9.15 -9.17
C LEU A 90 -12.98 8.85 -10.13
N GLY A 91 -13.20 7.87 -10.99
CA GLY A 91 -12.24 7.45 -11.99
C GLY A 91 -12.84 7.45 -13.39
N TYR A 92 -11.96 7.42 -14.36
CA TYR A 92 -12.30 7.25 -15.76
C TYR A 92 -11.38 6.23 -16.42
N GLN A 93 -11.97 5.22 -17.06
CA GLN A 93 -11.25 4.18 -17.78
C GLN A 93 -10.86 4.70 -19.16
N LEU A 94 -9.57 5.02 -19.35
CA LEU A 94 -9.03 5.53 -20.62
C LEU A 94 -8.85 4.43 -21.66
N THR A 95 -8.34 3.27 -21.23
CA THR A 95 -8.17 2.06 -22.06
C THR A 95 -8.50 0.83 -21.22
N GLU A 96 -8.49 -0.37 -21.82
CA GLU A 96 -8.69 -1.63 -21.07
C GLU A 96 -7.74 -1.80 -19.88
N ASN A 97 -6.55 -1.20 -19.94
CA ASN A 97 -5.49 -1.36 -18.95
C ASN A 97 -5.21 -0.09 -18.14
N LEU A 98 -5.68 1.09 -18.57
CA LEU A 98 -5.30 2.37 -17.99
C LEU A 98 -6.53 3.13 -17.48
N SER A 99 -6.50 3.56 -16.23
CA SER A 99 -7.50 4.44 -15.64
C SER A 99 -6.85 5.59 -14.87
N ILE A 100 -7.54 6.73 -14.85
CA ILE A 100 -7.18 7.92 -14.09
C ILE A 100 -8.23 8.19 -13.04
N TRP A 101 -7.82 8.80 -11.92
CA TRP A 101 -8.68 8.99 -10.76
C TRP A 101 -8.42 10.33 -10.10
N GLN A 102 -9.50 10.97 -9.66
CA GLN A 102 -9.47 12.09 -8.74
C GLN A 102 -10.15 11.65 -7.45
N GLY A 103 -9.49 11.83 -6.32
CA GLY A 103 -10.03 11.39 -5.04
C GLY A 103 -9.75 12.36 -3.90
N TYR A 104 -10.46 12.11 -2.82
CA TYR A 104 -10.29 12.75 -1.54
C TYR A 104 -9.99 11.67 -0.49
N ALA A 105 -9.29 12.02 0.57
CA ALA A 105 -9.15 11.16 1.74
C ALA A 105 -9.22 11.98 3.02
N TRP A 106 -10.08 11.55 3.93
CA TRP A 106 -10.04 11.96 5.32
C TRP A 106 -9.29 10.91 6.12
N VAL A 107 -8.41 11.37 7.02
CA VAL A 107 -7.61 10.51 7.88
C VAL A 107 -7.72 11.02 9.31
N GLY A 108 -8.43 10.28 10.14
CA GLY A 108 -8.45 10.48 11.58
C GLY A 108 -7.31 9.68 12.23
N ASN A 109 -6.46 10.37 12.98
CA ASN A 109 -5.35 9.78 13.72
C ASN A 109 -5.70 9.82 15.22
N PHE A 110 -5.74 8.65 15.88
CA PHE A 110 -6.11 8.47 17.28
C PHE A 110 -4.85 8.20 18.10
N ASN A 111 -4.22 9.26 18.57
CA ASN A 111 -2.92 9.17 19.24
C ASN A 111 -3.10 8.91 20.75
N GLN A 112 -3.24 7.64 21.14
CA GLN A 112 -3.53 7.26 22.54
C GLN A 112 -2.29 7.12 23.44
N ARG A 113 -1.07 7.12 22.86
CA ARG A 113 0.17 6.80 23.60
C ARG A 113 0.90 7.98 24.23
N HIS A 114 0.49 9.23 24.03
CA HIS A 114 1.22 10.37 24.60
C HIS A 114 0.68 10.79 25.96
N THR A 115 1.51 10.65 26.98
CA THR A 115 1.29 11.23 28.32
C THR A 115 2.28 12.38 28.56
N PRO A 116 1.84 13.63 28.77
CA PRO A 116 0.45 14.07 28.70
C PRO A 116 -0.04 14.09 27.24
N PRO A 117 -1.34 13.87 27.02
CA PRO A 117 -1.90 13.83 25.66
C PRO A 117 -1.80 15.21 25.02
N GLN A 118 -0.85 15.36 24.11
CA GLN A 118 -0.87 16.46 23.16
C GLN A 118 -1.86 16.04 22.09
N SER A 119 -3.04 16.63 22.09
CA SER A 119 -4.15 16.32 21.19
C SER A 119 -4.32 14.81 20.93
N PRO A 120 -5.18 14.10 21.64
CA PRO A 120 -5.37 12.64 21.46
C PRO A 120 -5.90 12.29 20.06
N PHE A 121 -6.35 13.29 19.32
CA PHE A 121 -6.89 13.16 17.98
C PHE A 121 -6.40 14.34 17.12
N PHE A 122 -6.00 14.05 15.89
CA PHE A 122 -5.79 15.04 14.84
C PHE A 122 -6.24 14.46 13.50
N GLU A 123 -6.65 15.34 12.61
CA GLU A 123 -7.10 14.94 11.29
C GLU A 123 -6.17 15.41 10.17
N GLU A 124 -6.28 14.72 9.07
CA GLU A 124 -5.60 15.07 7.84
C GLU A 124 -6.56 14.90 6.67
N ASN A 125 -6.66 15.97 5.87
CA ASN A 125 -7.43 15.98 4.64
C ASN A 125 -6.48 15.88 3.44
N ARG A 126 -6.84 15.08 2.43
CA ARG A 126 -6.03 14.89 1.23
C ARG A 126 -6.88 14.99 -0.02
N ILE A 127 -6.36 15.66 -1.03
CA ILE A 127 -6.81 15.51 -2.41
C ILE A 127 -5.72 14.75 -3.15
N TYR A 128 -6.11 13.88 -4.09
CA TYR A 128 -5.13 13.13 -4.84
C TYR A 128 -5.55 12.86 -6.28
N GLN A 129 -4.56 12.83 -7.16
CA GLN A 129 -4.62 12.35 -8.53
C GLN A 129 -3.92 11.00 -8.61
N GLN A 130 -4.51 10.06 -9.33
CA GLN A 130 -3.98 8.72 -9.44
C GLN A 130 -4.10 8.17 -10.84
N VAL A 131 -3.08 7.43 -11.26
CA VAL A 131 -3.06 6.62 -12.47
C VAL A 131 -2.90 5.17 -12.07
N ASN A 132 -3.77 4.30 -12.60
CA ASN A 132 -3.66 2.86 -12.49
C ASN A 132 -3.39 2.25 -13.86
N TYR A 133 -2.40 1.39 -13.93
CA TYR A 133 -2.18 0.51 -15.07
C TYR A 133 -2.29 -0.95 -14.60
N ALA A 134 -3.27 -1.68 -15.13
CA ALA A 134 -3.51 -3.07 -14.77
C ALA A 134 -3.48 -3.94 -16.04
N ARG A 135 -2.69 -5.01 -16.03
CA ARG A 135 -2.61 -5.93 -17.16
C ARG A 135 -2.64 -7.38 -16.70
N LYS A 136 -3.46 -8.17 -17.37
CA LYS A 136 -3.52 -9.61 -17.21
C LYS A 136 -2.68 -10.27 -18.32
N PHE A 137 -1.74 -11.10 -17.91
CA PHE A 137 -1.00 -12.01 -18.78
C PHE A 137 -1.59 -13.42 -18.65
N GLU A 138 -1.11 -14.37 -19.45
CA GLU A 138 -1.60 -15.75 -19.40
C GLU A 138 -1.49 -16.38 -18.00
N SER A 139 -0.36 -16.14 -17.30
CA SER A 139 -0.04 -16.79 -16.04
C SER A 139 -0.03 -15.87 -14.82
N PHE A 140 -0.12 -14.55 -14.99
CA PHE A 140 -0.05 -13.60 -13.89
C PHE A 140 -0.74 -12.28 -14.22
N LYS A 141 -0.97 -11.48 -13.21
CA LYS A 141 -1.52 -10.11 -13.33
C LYS A 141 -0.56 -9.12 -12.69
N ILE A 142 -0.44 -7.95 -13.27
CA ILE A 142 0.26 -6.81 -12.68
C ILE A 142 -0.70 -5.64 -12.50
N LEU A 143 -0.45 -4.84 -11.47
CA LEU A 143 -1.07 -3.55 -11.24
C LEU A 143 0.03 -2.57 -10.81
N SER A 144 0.17 -1.49 -11.57
CA SER A 144 0.92 -0.31 -11.14
C SER A 144 -0.05 0.79 -10.74
N ARG A 145 0.20 1.44 -9.62
CA ARG A 145 -0.58 2.58 -9.13
C ARG A 145 0.36 3.70 -8.77
N THR A 146 0.23 4.83 -9.43
CA THR A 146 0.99 6.05 -9.13
C THR A 146 0.04 7.14 -8.68
N ARG A 147 0.38 7.86 -7.61
CA ARG A 147 -0.46 8.88 -6.99
C ARG A 147 0.36 10.09 -6.55
N LEU A 148 -0.20 11.26 -6.79
CA LEU A 148 0.22 12.53 -6.18
C LEU A 148 -0.83 12.92 -5.15
N GLU A 149 -0.42 13.26 -3.94
CA GLU A 149 -1.30 13.63 -2.83
C GLU A 149 -0.93 15.04 -2.33
N GLU A 150 -1.91 15.92 -2.25
CA GLU A 150 -1.86 17.17 -1.50
C GLU A 150 -2.50 16.94 -0.14
N ARG A 151 -1.79 17.27 0.93
CA ARG A 151 -2.13 16.86 2.30
C ARG A 151 -2.21 18.09 3.20
N TRP A 152 -3.38 18.31 3.78
CA TRP A 152 -3.61 19.31 4.82
C TRP A 152 -3.68 18.61 6.15
N ILE A 153 -2.58 18.67 6.87
CA ILE A 153 -2.41 18.07 8.20
C ILE A 153 -2.82 19.13 9.21
N GLU A 154 -3.66 18.77 10.16
CA GLU A 154 -4.10 19.68 11.22
C GLU A 154 -2.89 20.27 11.95
N HIS A 155 -2.94 21.58 12.17
CA HIS A 155 -1.86 22.37 12.77
C HIS A 155 -0.54 22.45 11.98
N ALA A 156 -0.49 22.03 10.73
CA ALA A 156 0.70 22.16 9.91
C ALA A 156 0.80 23.54 9.23
N ASP A 157 2.05 24.02 9.04
CA ASP A 157 2.33 25.29 8.38
C ASP A 157 2.33 25.14 6.84
N GLY A 158 1.18 24.73 6.26
CA GLY A 158 1.03 24.67 4.82
C GLY A 158 0.62 23.29 4.29
N THR A 159 0.66 23.13 2.97
CA THR A 159 0.25 21.92 2.26
C THR A 159 1.46 21.02 2.03
N ALA A 160 1.42 19.81 2.55
CA ALA A 160 2.41 18.78 2.25
C ALA A 160 2.06 18.08 0.94
N VAL A 161 3.03 17.90 0.05
CA VAL A 161 2.86 17.22 -1.22
C VAL A 161 3.65 15.92 -1.21
N ARG A 162 2.98 14.79 -1.55
CA ARG A 162 3.58 13.47 -1.54
C ARG A 162 3.33 12.71 -2.82
N PHE A 163 4.38 12.19 -3.39
CA PHE A 163 4.35 11.21 -4.47
C PHE A 163 4.40 9.80 -3.89
N ARG A 164 3.64 8.88 -4.49
CA ARG A 164 3.73 7.45 -4.15
C ARG A 164 3.49 6.58 -5.38
N THR A 165 4.20 5.47 -5.44
CA THR A 165 4.03 4.48 -6.50
C THR A 165 4.09 3.07 -5.94
N MET A 166 3.26 2.19 -6.50
CA MET A 166 3.13 0.79 -6.12
C MET A 166 3.19 -0.10 -7.35
N LEU A 167 3.91 -1.18 -7.24
CA LEU A 167 3.84 -2.28 -8.20
C LEU A 167 3.37 -3.55 -7.48
N ARG A 168 2.27 -4.12 -7.96
CA ARG A 168 1.66 -5.34 -7.43
C ARG A 168 1.66 -6.44 -8.48
N GLY A 169 2.12 -7.63 -8.10
CA GLY A 169 2.02 -8.86 -8.86
C GLY A 169 1.05 -9.85 -8.21
N MET A 170 0.34 -10.62 -9.04
CA MET A 170 -0.54 -11.71 -8.61
C MET A 170 -0.34 -12.91 -9.51
N TYR A 171 -0.08 -14.08 -8.92
CA TYR A 171 0.10 -15.35 -9.62
C TYR A 171 -0.95 -16.36 -9.13
N PRO A 172 -1.99 -16.69 -9.94
CA PRO A 172 -2.98 -17.71 -9.62
C PRO A 172 -2.32 -19.08 -9.45
N LEU A 173 -2.77 -19.83 -8.44
CA LEU A 173 -2.25 -21.17 -8.19
C LEU A 173 -2.86 -22.17 -9.19
N PRO A 174 -2.07 -22.92 -9.97
CA PRO A 174 -2.61 -23.82 -11.00
C PRO A 174 -3.52 -24.92 -10.45
N MET A 175 -3.28 -25.37 -9.21
CA MET A 175 -4.05 -26.44 -8.56
C MET A 175 -5.25 -25.91 -7.75
N ALA A 176 -5.34 -24.61 -7.52
CA ALA A 176 -6.42 -23.97 -6.76
C ALA A 176 -6.65 -22.56 -7.36
N PRO A 177 -7.34 -22.43 -8.50
CA PRO A 177 -7.43 -21.19 -9.27
C PRO A 177 -8.19 -20.07 -8.55
N GLU A 178 -8.96 -20.40 -7.52
CA GLU A 178 -9.55 -19.40 -6.61
C GLU A 178 -8.52 -18.73 -5.67
N TRP A 179 -7.31 -19.29 -5.57
CA TRP A 179 -6.21 -18.75 -4.80
C TRP A 179 -5.10 -18.21 -5.70
N ALA A 180 -4.46 -17.16 -5.25
CA ALA A 180 -3.28 -16.60 -5.91
C ALA A 180 -2.25 -16.15 -4.87
N VAL A 181 -0.97 -16.26 -5.19
CA VAL A 181 0.09 -15.56 -4.46
C VAL A 181 0.10 -14.10 -4.90
N VAL A 182 0.21 -13.20 -3.94
CA VAL A 182 0.25 -11.75 -4.15
C VAL A 182 1.46 -11.15 -3.47
N ALA A 183 2.16 -10.28 -4.17
CA ALA A 183 3.19 -9.44 -3.59
C ALA A 183 3.09 -8.02 -4.17
N TYR A 184 3.41 -7.01 -3.36
CA TYR A 184 3.60 -5.65 -3.84
C TYR A 184 4.65 -4.90 -3.03
N ASP A 185 5.19 -3.89 -3.67
CA ASP A 185 6.02 -2.86 -3.04
C ASP A 185 5.45 -1.48 -3.34
N GLU A 186 5.41 -0.60 -2.35
CA GLU A 186 4.93 0.77 -2.48
C GLU A 186 5.89 1.74 -1.79
N ILE A 187 6.40 2.70 -2.56
CA ILE A 187 7.33 3.73 -2.12
C ILE A 187 6.61 5.07 -2.02
N PHE A 188 6.96 5.84 -1.00
CA PHE A 188 6.41 7.16 -0.73
C PHE A 188 7.54 8.18 -0.61
N VAL A 189 7.39 9.31 -1.29
CA VAL A 189 8.37 10.41 -1.31
C VAL A 189 7.64 11.73 -1.07
N ASN A 190 8.01 12.44 -0.02
CA ASN A 190 7.53 13.81 0.20
C ASN A 190 8.28 14.76 -0.72
N LEU A 191 7.55 15.60 -1.44
CA LEU A 191 8.12 16.56 -2.41
C LEU A 191 8.53 17.88 -1.76
N ASN A 192 7.99 18.18 -0.57
CA ASN A 192 8.32 19.36 0.21
C ASN A 192 8.40 19.05 1.70
N THR A 193 8.97 19.97 2.45
CA THR A 193 8.99 19.95 3.90
C THR A 193 7.92 20.88 4.43
N VAL A 194 7.14 20.42 5.41
CA VAL A 194 6.11 21.20 6.10
C VAL A 194 6.32 21.08 7.60
N GLY A 195 6.35 22.21 8.30
CA GLY A 195 6.45 22.24 9.75
C GLY A 195 5.13 21.90 10.43
N VAL A 196 5.22 21.34 11.65
CA VAL A 196 4.11 21.24 12.59
C VAL A 196 4.54 21.85 13.93
N PRO A 197 3.65 22.57 14.66
CA PRO A 197 4.04 23.37 15.84
C PRO A 197 4.74 22.58 16.95
N GLN A 198 4.51 21.28 17.02
CA GLN A 198 4.99 20.43 18.11
C GLN A 198 5.95 19.33 17.64
N GLY A 199 6.54 19.46 16.46
CA GLY A 199 7.43 18.43 15.96
C GLY A 199 7.93 18.68 14.54
N LYS A 200 8.55 17.65 13.97
CA LYS A 200 8.96 17.65 12.57
C LYS A 200 7.81 17.09 11.75
N GLY A 201 7.18 17.93 10.93
CA GLY A 201 6.23 17.49 9.93
C GLY A 201 6.89 16.68 8.81
N PRO A 202 6.15 16.38 7.73
CA PRO A 202 6.69 15.69 6.58
C PRO A 202 7.94 16.40 6.05
N ALA A 203 9.06 15.70 5.99
CA ALA A 203 10.31 16.22 5.44
C ALA A 203 10.48 15.74 4.00
N ALA A 204 10.95 16.61 3.11
CA ALA A 204 11.23 16.27 1.71
C ALA A 204 12.17 15.07 1.59
N GLY A 205 11.91 14.21 0.61
CA GLY A 205 12.65 12.98 0.34
C GLY A 205 11.86 11.72 0.73
N PHE A 206 12.56 10.61 0.90
CA PHE A 206 11.97 9.32 1.23
C PHE A 206 11.18 9.40 2.55
N ASP A 207 9.90 9.02 2.50
CA ASP A 207 8.96 9.03 3.62
C ASP A 207 8.79 7.63 4.22
N GLN A 208 8.37 6.68 3.40
CA GLN A 208 8.16 5.30 3.82
C GLN A 208 8.20 4.32 2.64
N ASN A 209 8.39 3.06 2.98
CA ASN A 209 8.20 1.92 2.08
C ASN A 209 7.21 0.93 2.70
N ARG A 210 6.44 0.25 1.85
CA ARG A 210 5.53 -0.84 2.23
C ARG A 210 5.75 -2.02 1.31
N ALA A 211 6.25 -3.11 1.84
CA ALA A 211 6.42 -4.37 1.15
C ALA A 211 5.40 -5.39 1.69
N PHE A 212 4.62 -6.01 0.82
CA PHE A 212 3.59 -6.99 1.17
C PHE A 212 3.80 -8.30 0.45
N VAL A 213 3.53 -9.40 1.15
CA VAL A 213 3.40 -10.73 0.60
C VAL A 213 2.23 -11.45 1.25
N GLY A 214 1.44 -12.17 0.46
CA GLY A 214 0.27 -12.88 0.97
C GLY A 214 -0.43 -13.73 -0.08
N LEU A 215 -1.63 -14.14 0.26
CA LEU A 215 -2.54 -14.90 -0.58
C LEU A 215 -3.77 -14.07 -0.91
N ASN A 216 -4.22 -14.14 -2.14
CA ASN A 216 -5.54 -13.67 -2.57
C ASN A 216 -6.48 -14.85 -2.67
N ARG A 217 -7.70 -14.72 -2.16
CA ARG A 217 -8.80 -15.64 -2.40
C ARG A 217 -9.94 -14.94 -3.13
N THR A 218 -10.35 -15.51 -4.24
CA THR A 218 -11.53 -15.09 -5.00
C THR A 218 -12.74 -15.85 -4.48
N PHE A 219 -13.71 -15.16 -3.90
CA PHE A 219 -14.96 -15.74 -3.40
C PHE A 219 -16.06 -15.76 -4.47
N SER A 220 -16.07 -14.73 -5.32
CA SER A 220 -17.01 -14.60 -6.43
C SER A 220 -16.41 -13.69 -7.51
N LYS A 221 -17.14 -13.49 -8.61
CA LYS A 221 -16.74 -12.52 -9.64
C LYS A 221 -16.67 -11.08 -9.14
N TYR A 222 -17.28 -10.80 -8.00
CA TYR A 222 -17.36 -9.47 -7.40
C TYR A 222 -16.47 -9.30 -6.17
N VAL A 223 -16.15 -10.37 -5.46
CA VAL A 223 -15.52 -10.30 -4.13
C VAL A 223 -14.26 -11.14 -4.10
N ASN A 224 -13.15 -10.52 -3.69
CA ASN A 224 -11.91 -11.19 -3.38
C ASN A 224 -11.23 -10.53 -2.17
N MET A 225 -10.31 -11.24 -1.53
CA MET A 225 -9.62 -10.78 -0.33
C MET A 225 -8.15 -11.17 -0.39
N ASP A 226 -7.29 -10.22 -0.02
CA ASP A 226 -5.89 -10.50 0.30
C ASP A 226 -5.74 -10.71 1.82
N ILE A 227 -4.96 -11.70 2.19
CA ILE A 227 -4.49 -11.92 3.55
C ILE A 227 -2.98 -12.12 3.53
N GLY A 228 -2.24 -11.41 4.38
CA GLY A 228 -0.79 -11.58 4.42
C GLY A 228 -0.11 -10.64 5.37
N TYR A 229 1.20 -10.59 5.22
CA TYR A 229 2.10 -9.76 5.99
C TYR A 229 2.59 -8.57 5.17
N GLN A 230 2.55 -7.38 5.78
CA GLN A 230 3.16 -6.17 5.24
C GLN A 230 4.21 -5.65 6.22
N ASN A 231 5.40 -5.42 5.73
CA ASN A 231 6.39 -4.60 6.39
C ASN A 231 6.18 -3.13 6.01
N GLN A 232 6.15 -2.24 6.98
CA GLN A 232 6.14 -0.79 6.74
C GLN A 232 7.34 -0.16 7.42
N LEU A 233 8.28 0.31 6.62
CA LEU A 233 9.42 1.10 7.07
C LEU A 233 9.08 2.59 6.99
N LEU A 234 9.14 3.30 8.11
CA LEU A 234 8.94 4.74 8.23
C LEU A 234 10.28 5.42 8.46
N ASN A 235 10.55 6.50 7.71
CA ASN A 235 11.76 7.29 7.88
C ASN A 235 11.61 8.23 9.08
N SER A 236 12.56 8.20 10.01
CA SER A 236 12.59 9.03 11.21
C SER A 236 12.65 10.53 10.97
N ARG A 237 13.00 10.98 9.75
CA ARG A 237 13.02 12.40 9.41
C ARG A 237 11.65 13.08 9.55
N SER A 238 10.59 12.29 9.42
CA SER A 238 9.20 12.75 9.55
C SER A 238 8.65 12.63 10.97
N ILE A 239 9.41 12.07 11.92
CA ILE A 239 8.97 11.82 13.30
C ILE A 239 10.03 12.39 14.26
N PRO A 240 9.67 13.36 15.13
CA PRO A 240 10.62 13.94 16.08
C PRO A 240 11.12 12.88 17.07
N ASN A 241 12.44 12.90 17.35
CA ASN A 241 13.09 12.09 18.38
C ASN A 241 12.94 10.57 18.29
N LEU A 242 12.42 10.03 17.18
CA LEU A 242 12.29 8.60 16.95
C LEU A 242 13.36 8.10 15.97
N ALA A 243 13.92 6.93 16.30
CA ALA A 243 14.62 6.09 15.34
C ALA A 243 13.68 5.71 14.18
N ASN A 244 14.20 5.21 13.07
CA ASN A 244 13.38 4.62 12.02
C ASN A 244 12.39 3.64 12.64
N GLN A 245 11.13 3.68 12.20
CA GLN A 245 10.10 2.80 12.72
C GLN A 245 9.81 1.70 11.70
N MET A 246 9.72 0.48 12.19
CA MET A 246 9.32 -0.69 11.41
C MET A 246 8.03 -1.25 11.98
N ASN A 247 6.95 -1.19 11.20
CA ASN A 247 5.67 -1.77 11.57
C ASN A 247 5.49 -3.13 10.89
N HIS A 248 5.16 -4.12 11.69
CA HIS A 248 4.78 -5.46 11.27
C HIS A 248 3.26 -5.52 11.17
N VAL A 249 2.72 -5.57 9.97
CA VAL A 249 1.28 -5.43 9.74
C VAL A 249 0.70 -6.76 9.26
N ILE A 250 -0.26 -7.29 10.01
CA ILE A 250 -1.20 -8.28 9.48
C ILE A 250 -2.22 -7.50 8.66
N LEU A 251 -2.39 -7.88 7.39
CA LEU A 251 -3.19 -7.14 6.43
C LEU A 251 -4.31 -8.03 5.86
N LEU A 252 -5.55 -7.59 6.06
CA LEU A 252 -6.76 -8.24 5.53
C LEU A 252 -7.48 -7.24 4.61
N GLN A 253 -7.33 -7.38 3.30
CA GLN A 253 -7.87 -6.45 2.31
C GLN A 253 -9.05 -7.07 1.59
N LEU A 254 -10.25 -6.55 1.80
CA LEU A 254 -11.46 -6.98 1.09
C LEU A 254 -11.70 -6.08 -0.12
N PHE A 255 -11.86 -6.68 -1.30
CA PHE A 255 -12.16 -5.99 -2.55
C PHE A 255 -13.55 -6.39 -3.05
N ILE A 256 -14.40 -5.39 -3.29
CA ILE A 256 -15.75 -5.53 -3.85
C ILE A 256 -15.78 -4.75 -5.17
N ASN A 257 -16.06 -5.43 -6.28
CA ASN A 257 -16.09 -4.84 -7.62
C ASN A 257 -17.45 -5.09 -8.27
N LEU A 258 -18.25 -4.07 -8.47
CA LEU A 258 -19.61 -4.09 -9.00
C LEU A 258 -19.69 -3.48 -10.41
#